data_b4194712eb2757810d6d20cf185b5d10
#
_entry.id   b4194712eb2757810d6d20cf185b5d10
#
_cell.length_a   1.000
_cell.length_b   1.000
_cell.length_c   1.000
_cell.angle_alpha   90.00
_cell.angle_beta   90.00
_cell.angle_gamma   90.00
#
_symmetry.space_group_name_H-M   'P 1'
#
loop_
_entity.id
_entity.type
_entity.pdbx_description
1 polymer ?
#
loop_
_entity_poly.entity_id
_entity_poly.type
_entity_poly.pdbx_seq_one_letter_code
_entity_poly.pdbx_strand_id
1 'polypeptide(L)'
;LEDAIHRLTEAPARLMGLADRGVLARGRPADVVVFDPRTVGHSSLRRVQDFPGGAERLVADAIGVDAVIVNGRILRQRGQERIEPGGDLPGRLLRGGHAG
;
A
#
# COMPACT_ATOMS: atom_id res chain seq x y z
N LEU A 1 -11.32 -13.60 -6.98
CA LEU A 1 -10.16 -12.77 -6.64
C LEU A 1 -10.09 -11.49 -7.50
N GLU A 2 -10.20 -11.63 -8.81
CA GLU A 2 -10.09 -10.51 -9.75
C GLU A 2 -11.16 -9.44 -9.48
N ASP A 3 -12.39 -9.86 -9.20
CA ASP A 3 -13.47 -8.93 -8.86
C ASP A 3 -13.21 -8.21 -7.54
N ALA A 4 -12.69 -8.93 -6.54
CA ALA A 4 -12.34 -8.31 -5.25
C ALA A 4 -11.22 -7.27 -5.41
N ILE A 5 -10.19 -7.57 -6.18
CA ILE A 5 -9.11 -6.63 -6.46
C ILE A 5 -9.64 -5.40 -7.21
N HIS A 6 -10.48 -5.60 -8.22
CA HIS A 6 -11.09 -4.49 -8.96
C HIS A 6 -11.87 -3.55 -8.03
N ARG A 7 -12.64 -4.10 -7.08
CA ARG A 7 -13.41 -3.32 -6.12
C ARG A 7 -12.56 -2.57 -5.09
N LEU A 8 -11.31 -2.99 -4.91
CA LEU A 8 -10.37 -2.34 -3.99
C LEU A 8 -9.43 -1.35 -4.70
N THR A 9 -9.40 -1.35 -6.01
CA THR A 9 -8.42 -0.56 -6.78
C THR A 9 -9.08 0.33 -7.82
N GLU A 10 -9.44 -0.19 -8.99
CA GLU A 10 -9.95 0.63 -10.08
C GLU A 10 -11.32 1.26 -9.76
N ALA A 11 -12.22 0.51 -9.17
CA ALA A 11 -13.56 1.02 -8.89
C ALA A 11 -13.53 2.24 -7.95
N PRO A 12 -12.86 2.20 -6.78
CA PRO A 12 -12.76 3.39 -5.94
C PRO A 12 -11.93 4.51 -6.57
N ALA A 13 -10.89 4.18 -7.35
CA ALA A 13 -10.11 5.21 -8.05
C ALA A 13 -10.98 5.99 -9.04
N ARG A 14 -11.83 5.32 -9.80
CA ARG A 14 -12.78 5.98 -10.71
C ARG A 14 -13.79 6.83 -9.95
N LEU A 15 -14.31 6.31 -8.84
CA LEU A 15 -15.28 7.04 -8.03
C LEU A 15 -14.69 8.35 -7.49
N MET A 16 -13.43 8.32 -7.09
CA MET A 16 -12.72 9.50 -6.57
C MET A 16 -12.11 10.37 -7.67
N GLY A 17 -12.29 10.02 -8.94
CA GLY A 17 -11.75 10.78 -10.05
C GLY A 17 -10.25 10.69 -10.24
N LEU A 18 -9.60 9.64 -9.74
CA LEU A 18 -8.17 9.43 -9.91
C LEU A 18 -7.89 8.87 -11.30
N ALA A 19 -7.30 9.68 -12.18
CA ALA A 19 -7.13 9.33 -13.59
C ALA A 19 -5.97 8.35 -13.83
N ASP A 20 -4.96 8.33 -12.96
CA ASP A 20 -3.71 7.62 -13.18
C ASP A 20 -3.39 6.56 -12.11
N ARG A 21 -4.37 6.18 -11.31
CA ARG A 21 -4.21 5.17 -10.25
C ARG A 21 -5.26 4.08 -10.39
N GLY A 22 -4.98 2.93 -9.75
CA GLY A 22 -5.93 1.82 -9.63
C GLY A 22 -5.84 0.77 -10.73
N VAL A 23 -5.02 0.99 -11.75
CA VAL A 23 -4.84 0.06 -12.88
C VAL A 23 -3.37 -0.04 -13.25
N LEU A 24 -2.88 -1.26 -13.47
CA LEU A 24 -1.55 -1.49 -14.02
C LEU A 24 -1.62 -1.38 -15.54
N ALA A 25 -1.00 -0.36 -16.10
CA ALA A 25 -0.98 -0.12 -17.53
C ALA A 25 0.25 0.68 -17.92
N ARG A 26 0.64 0.59 -19.18
CA ARG A 26 1.74 1.40 -19.71
C ARG A 26 1.46 2.88 -19.51
N GLY A 27 2.49 3.63 -19.13
CA GLY A 27 2.42 5.06 -18.93
C GLY A 27 1.78 5.47 -17.61
N ARG A 28 1.39 4.52 -16.78
CA ARG A 28 0.86 4.79 -15.43
C ARG A 28 1.89 4.50 -14.36
N PRO A 29 1.81 5.19 -13.20
CA PRO A 29 2.70 4.91 -12.08
C PRO A 29 2.64 3.45 -11.66
N ALA A 30 3.79 2.88 -11.34
CA ALA A 30 3.88 1.49 -10.90
C ALA A 30 3.62 1.41 -9.39
N ASP A 31 2.35 1.38 -9.02
CA ASP A 31 1.89 1.12 -7.67
C ASP A 31 1.38 -0.32 -7.63
N VAL A 32 2.17 -1.21 -7.03
CA VAL A 32 1.99 -2.66 -7.15
C VAL A 32 2.13 -3.32 -5.79
N VAL A 33 1.23 -4.25 -5.49
CA VAL A 33 1.36 -5.16 -4.35
C VAL A 33 1.47 -6.58 -4.91
N VAL A 34 2.51 -7.30 -4.50
CA VAL A 34 2.68 -8.72 -4.83
C VAL A 34 2.33 -9.53 -3.59
N PHE A 35 1.35 -10.41 -3.71
CA PHE A 35 0.88 -11.20 -2.58
C PHE A 35 0.50 -12.62 -3.00
N ASP A 36 0.52 -13.54 -2.05
CA ASP A 36 0.03 -14.91 -2.24
C ASP A 36 -1.44 -14.97 -1.81
N PRO A 37 -2.38 -15.21 -2.74
CA PRO A 37 -3.81 -15.23 -2.39
C PRO A 37 -4.19 -16.36 -1.43
N ARG A 38 -3.35 -17.39 -1.28
CA ARG A 38 -3.61 -18.49 -0.36
C ARG A 38 -3.25 -18.16 1.08
N THR A 39 -2.36 -17.22 1.29
CA THR A 39 -1.82 -16.90 2.63
C THR A 39 -2.02 -15.47 3.06
N VAL A 40 -2.41 -14.56 2.15
CA VAL A 40 -2.57 -13.15 2.45
C VAL A 40 -3.57 -12.93 3.59
N GLY A 41 -3.19 -12.09 4.55
CA GLY A 41 -3.99 -11.80 5.72
C GLY A 41 -3.23 -10.91 6.70
N HIS A 42 -3.55 -11.05 7.96
CA HIS A 42 -2.87 -10.29 9.01
C HIS A 42 -2.61 -11.17 10.24
N SER A 43 -1.63 -10.79 11.05
CA SER A 43 -1.35 -11.41 12.33
C SER A 43 -2.44 -11.11 13.35
N SER A 44 -2.35 -11.73 14.53
CA SER A 44 -3.17 -11.34 15.67
C SER A 44 -2.94 -9.87 16.02
N LEU A 45 -3.97 -9.21 16.51
CA LEU A 45 -3.86 -7.83 16.98
C LEU A 45 -2.97 -7.79 18.24
N ARG A 46 -2.15 -6.76 18.31
CA ARG A 46 -1.33 -6.50 19.50
C ARG A 46 -1.39 -5.02 19.85
N ARG A 47 -1.18 -4.74 21.15
CA ARG A 47 -1.14 -3.35 21.62
C ARG A 47 0.28 -2.83 21.55
N VAL A 48 0.42 -1.59 21.08
CA VAL A 48 1.69 -0.86 21.09
C VAL A 48 1.47 0.52 21.71
N GLN A 49 2.50 1.04 22.38
CA GLN A 49 2.45 2.35 23.06
C GLN A 49 3.36 3.33 22.34
N ASP A 50 3.06 3.58 21.06
CA ASP A 50 3.89 4.43 20.20
C ASP A 50 3.26 5.78 19.87
N PHE A 51 2.14 6.12 20.50
CA PHE A 51 1.55 7.44 20.41
C PHE A 51 2.14 8.39 21.47
N PRO A 52 2.04 9.72 21.25
CA PRO A 52 2.47 10.68 22.25
C PRO A 52 1.80 10.44 23.60
N GLY A 53 2.58 10.61 24.69
CA GLY A 53 2.10 10.39 26.05
C GLY A 53 1.95 8.91 26.42
N GLY A 54 2.51 7.98 25.64
CA GLY A 54 2.38 6.55 25.89
C GLY A 54 1.02 5.97 25.58
N ALA A 55 0.20 6.69 24.77
CA ALA A 55 -1.11 6.20 24.38
C ALA A 55 -1.00 4.93 23.53
N GLU A 56 -1.94 4.00 23.77
CA GLU A 56 -1.94 2.68 23.12
C GLU A 56 -2.73 2.70 21.82
N ARG A 57 -2.32 1.82 20.89
CA ARG A 57 -3.12 1.47 19.72
C ARG A 57 -3.00 -0.03 19.42
N LEU A 58 -3.94 -0.55 18.65
CA LEU A 58 -3.91 -1.93 18.17
C LEU A 58 -3.27 -1.95 16.79
N VAL A 59 -2.35 -2.88 16.57
CA VAL A 59 -1.70 -3.08 15.28
C VAL A 59 -1.73 -4.56 14.90
N ALA A 60 -1.61 -4.82 13.61
CA ALA A 60 -1.41 -6.15 13.07
C ALA A 60 -0.38 -6.08 11.95
N ASP A 61 0.38 -7.16 11.76
CA ASP A 61 1.35 -7.26 10.68
C ASP A 61 0.70 -7.91 9.46
N ALA A 62 1.12 -7.50 8.26
CA ALA A 62 0.69 -8.14 7.03
C ALA A 62 1.35 -9.53 6.90
N ILE A 63 0.57 -10.49 6.42
CA ILE A 63 1.03 -11.84 6.12
C ILE A 63 0.75 -12.13 4.65
N GLY A 64 1.67 -12.82 3.98
CA GLY A 64 1.46 -13.22 2.59
C GLY A 64 1.63 -12.11 1.56
N VAL A 65 2.18 -10.96 1.97
CA VAL A 65 2.54 -9.86 1.08
C VAL A 65 4.04 -9.94 0.79
N ASP A 66 4.40 -10.22 -0.46
CA ASP A 66 5.80 -10.42 -0.85
C ASP A 66 6.50 -9.10 -1.17
N ALA A 67 5.81 -8.16 -1.77
CA ALA A 67 6.39 -6.86 -2.10
C ALA A 67 5.34 -5.75 -2.15
N VAL A 68 5.75 -4.55 -1.81
CA VAL A 68 4.98 -3.32 -1.98
C VAL A 68 5.84 -2.33 -2.76
N ILE A 69 5.33 -1.86 -3.88
CA ILE A 69 6.03 -0.98 -4.81
C ILE A 69 5.18 0.28 -4.99
N VAL A 70 5.78 1.44 -4.82
CA VAL A 70 5.11 2.74 -5.00
C VAL A 70 5.92 3.57 -5.98
N ASN A 71 5.26 4.04 -7.04
CA ASN A 71 5.90 4.80 -8.13
C ASN A 71 7.20 4.14 -8.61
N GLY A 72 7.18 2.81 -8.76
CA GLY A 72 8.31 2.03 -9.25
C GLY A 72 9.39 1.70 -8.24
N ARG A 73 9.29 2.17 -6.98
CA ARG A 73 10.27 1.86 -5.93
C ARG A 73 9.75 0.82 -4.97
N ILE A 74 10.57 -0.16 -4.67
CA ILE A 74 10.24 -1.17 -3.68
C ILE A 74 10.36 -0.56 -2.28
N LEU A 75 9.23 -0.48 -1.55
CA LEU A 75 9.20 0.00 -0.18
C LEU A 75 9.42 -1.13 0.82
N ARG A 76 8.88 -2.30 0.53
CA ARG A 76 8.93 -3.45 1.41
C ARG A 76 9.03 -4.70 0.56
N GLN A 77 9.87 -5.64 0.98
CA GLN A 77 10.05 -6.91 0.30
C GLN A 77 10.35 -8.01 1.31
N ARG A 78 9.59 -9.09 1.24
CA ARG A 78 9.74 -10.26 2.13
C ARG A 78 9.73 -9.87 3.61
N GLY A 79 8.83 -8.96 4.00
CA GLY A 79 8.70 -8.50 5.38
C GLY A 79 9.73 -7.49 5.84
N GLN A 80 10.63 -7.05 4.97
CA GLN A 80 11.68 -6.10 5.31
C GLN A 80 11.48 -4.76 4.63
N GLU A 81 11.65 -3.68 5.38
CA GLU A 81 11.65 -2.33 4.83
C GLU A 81 12.85 -2.15 3.90
N ARG A 82 12.60 -1.52 2.75
CA ARG A 82 13.61 -1.27 1.72
C ARG A 82 13.91 0.21 1.56
N ILE A 83 13.37 1.04 2.45
CA ILE A 83 13.63 2.48 2.51
C ILE A 83 14.38 2.78 3.78
N GLU A 84 15.43 3.59 3.66
CA GLU A 84 16.22 4.05 4.79
C GLU A 84 15.40 4.97 5.68
N PRO A 85 15.50 4.84 7.02
CA PRO A 85 14.86 5.80 7.92
C PRO A 85 15.29 7.23 7.62
N GLY A 86 14.31 8.13 7.43
CA GLY A 86 14.57 9.52 7.05
C GLY A 86 14.90 9.72 5.57
N GLY A 87 14.91 8.66 4.75
CA GLY A 87 15.13 8.78 3.31
C GLY A 87 13.89 9.29 2.56
N ASP A 88 14.09 9.64 1.30
CA ASP A 88 12.99 10.11 0.44
C ASP A 88 11.98 9.00 0.19
N LEU A 89 10.71 9.33 0.32
CA LEU A 89 9.61 8.42 0.02
C LEU A 89 9.08 8.68 -1.39
N PRO A 90 8.73 7.62 -2.15
CA PRO A 90 8.29 7.76 -3.54
C PRO A 90 6.83 8.15 -3.68
N GLY A 91 6.05 8.12 -2.60
CA GLY A 91 4.64 8.48 -2.62
C GLY A 91 4.43 9.95 -2.98
N ARG A 92 3.28 10.23 -3.61
CA ARG A 92 2.89 11.59 -4.00
C ARG A 92 1.50 11.90 -3.51
N LEU A 93 1.27 13.14 -3.10
CA LEU A 93 -0.06 13.59 -2.77
C LEU A 93 -0.88 13.72 -4.06
N LEU A 94 -2.06 13.09 -4.08
CA LEU A 94 -2.97 13.14 -5.23
C LEU A 94 -3.89 14.35 -5.09
N ARG A 95 -4.00 15.13 -6.16
CA ARG A 95 -4.87 16.32 -6.21
C ARG A 95 -5.53 16.39 -7.59
N GLY A 96 -6.83 16.72 -7.61
CA GLY A 96 -7.54 16.94 -8.85
C GLY A 96 -7.55 15.74 -9.81
N GLY A 97 -7.51 14.51 -9.29
CA GLY A 97 -7.60 13.30 -10.08
C GLY A 97 -6.27 12.70 -10.55
N HIS A 98 -5.15 13.33 -10.21
CA HIS A 98 -3.81 12.82 -10.55
C HIS A 98 -2.77 13.30 -9.55
N ALA A 99 -1.55 12.75 -9.64
CA ALA A 99 -0.45 13.15 -8.77
C ALA A 99 -0.06 14.61 -9.02
N GLY A 100 0.05 15.34 -7.94
CA GLY A 100 0.50 16.74 -7.97
C GLY A 100 2.01 16.89 -8.00
#